data_7c2a8194d2897886d29a32ed17aebaa1
#
_entry.id   7c2a8194d2897886d29a32ed17aebaa1
#
_cell.length_a   1.000
_cell.length_b   1.000
_cell.length_c   1.000
_cell.angle_alpha   90.00
_cell.angle_beta   90.00
_cell.angle_gamma   90.00
#
_symmetry.space_group_name_H-M   'P 1'
#
loop_
_entity.id
_entity.type
_entity.pdbx_description
1 polymer ?
#
loop_
_entity_poly.entity_id
_entity_poly.type
_entity_poly.pdbx_seq_one_letter_code
_entity_poly.pdbx_strand_id
1 'polypeptide(L)'
;MKYVIVVKMQSYKVINLQKILIFFILLSFDLLSKYLVFNYIDLYQFIKITSFFDITHIHNFGVSFGLFSGTISTLYLIIISLSVVFFIVYLLLNTQDNLEYWGLLIIICGAVGNIVDRFLNGYVIDFIYFHINQYYWPAFNFADIYISIGIIMILLNILKKLNFNKK
;
A
#
# COMPACT_ATOMS: atom_id res chain seq x y z
N MET A 1 23.22 48.17 10.19
CA MET A 1 22.05 47.29 10.32
C MET A 1 22.44 45.95 9.72
N LYS A 2 22.80 44.94 10.55
CA LYS A 2 23.24 43.62 10.09
C LYS A 2 22.02 42.72 10.02
N TYR A 3 21.59 42.31 8.83
CA TYR A 3 20.55 41.27 8.66
C TYR A 3 21.22 39.93 8.95
N VAL A 4 20.85 39.32 10.08
CA VAL A 4 21.19 37.94 10.38
C VAL A 4 20.18 37.06 9.63
N ILE A 5 20.61 36.46 8.53
CA ILE A 5 19.82 35.44 7.85
C ILE A 5 19.88 34.16 8.71
N VAL A 6 18.84 33.92 9.50
CA VAL A 6 18.67 32.65 10.22
C VAL A 6 18.21 31.62 9.19
N VAL A 7 19.12 30.87 8.64
CA VAL A 7 18.80 29.66 7.86
C VAL A 7 18.27 28.64 8.86
N LYS A 8 16.96 28.45 8.86
CA LYS A 8 16.29 27.40 9.65
C LYS A 8 16.71 26.07 9.04
N MET A 9 17.76 25.45 9.56
CA MET A 9 18.15 24.09 9.19
C MET A 9 16.99 23.17 9.51
N GLN A 10 16.33 22.69 8.47
CA GLN A 10 15.26 21.70 8.59
C GLN A 10 15.90 20.42 9.12
N SER A 11 15.56 20.05 10.36
CA SER A 11 16.04 18.81 10.97
C SER A 11 15.44 17.65 10.18
N TYR A 12 16.21 17.05 9.30
CA TYR A 12 15.82 15.83 8.61
C TYR A 12 15.58 14.75 9.67
N LYS A 13 14.37 14.21 9.69
CA LYS A 13 14.05 13.09 10.57
C LYS A 13 14.94 11.91 10.16
N VAL A 14 15.93 11.58 10.99
CA VAL A 14 16.75 10.39 10.79
C VAL A 14 15.81 9.18 10.71
N ILE A 15 15.89 8.43 9.61
CA ILE A 15 15.09 7.22 9.46
C ILE A 15 15.55 6.25 10.55
N ASN A 16 14.68 6.00 11.53
CA ASN A 16 15.00 5.12 12.65
C ASN A 16 15.04 3.68 12.14
N LEU A 17 16.04 2.90 12.57
CA LEU A 17 16.19 1.48 12.26
C LEU A 17 14.89 0.66 12.45
N GLN A 18 14.12 0.99 13.49
CA GLN A 18 12.82 0.35 13.72
C GLN A 18 11.83 0.54 12.57
N LYS A 19 11.78 1.71 11.96
CA LYS A 19 10.88 2.00 10.83
C LYS A 19 11.29 1.23 9.58
N ILE A 20 12.59 1.14 9.33
CA ILE A 20 13.15 0.32 8.26
C ILE A 20 12.79 -1.15 8.49
N LEU A 21 12.98 -1.63 9.70
CA LEU A 21 12.68 -3.02 10.05
C LEU A 21 11.20 -3.35 9.86
N ILE A 22 10.30 -2.49 10.34
CA ILE A 22 8.84 -2.66 10.16
C ILE A 22 8.47 -2.67 8.68
N PHE A 23 9.02 -1.75 7.88
CA PHE A 23 8.80 -1.73 6.44
C PHE A 23 9.16 -3.07 5.78
N PHE A 24 10.35 -3.60 6.07
CA PHE A 24 10.78 -4.88 5.50
C PHE A 24 10.00 -6.09 6.03
N ILE A 25 9.56 -6.07 7.29
CA ILE A 25 8.70 -7.12 7.84
C ILE A 25 7.36 -7.16 7.09
N LEU A 26 6.69 -6.02 6.94
CA LEU A 26 5.40 -5.91 6.25
C LEU A 26 5.53 -6.30 4.76
N LEU A 27 6.56 -5.80 4.09
CA LEU A 27 6.83 -6.13 2.69
C LEU A 27 7.10 -7.63 2.53
N SER A 28 7.94 -8.21 3.38
CA SER A 28 8.24 -9.64 3.34
C SER A 28 6.99 -10.49 3.60
N PHE A 29 6.12 -10.06 4.50
CA PHE A 29 4.88 -10.75 4.79
C PHE A 29 3.92 -10.76 3.60
N ASP A 30 3.76 -9.62 2.90
CA ASP A 30 2.97 -9.54 1.67
C ASP A 30 3.55 -10.45 0.58
N LEU A 31 4.84 -10.30 0.27
CA LEU A 31 5.49 -11.07 -0.79
C LEU A 31 5.50 -12.58 -0.49
N LEU A 32 5.73 -12.96 0.77
CA LEU A 32 5.71 -14.37 1.17
C LEU A 32 4.29 -14.96 1.05
N SER A 33 3.25 -14.22 1.46
CA SER A 33 1.87 -14.70 1.33
C SER A 33 1.49 -14.92 -0.13
N LYS A 34 1.84 -14.00 -1.03
CA LYS A 34 1.63 -14.12 -2.47
C LYS A 34 2.41 -15.29 -3.06
N TYR A 35 3.67 -15.48 -2.65
CA TYR A 35 4.48 -16.62 -3.06
C TYR A 35 3.85 -17.96 -2.63
N LEU A 36 3.34 -18.05 -1.39
CA LEU A 36 2.66 -19.26 -0.91
C LEU A 36 1.38 -19.53 -1.72
N VAL A 37 0.57 -18.52 -1.95
CA VAL A 37 -0.65 -18.66 -2.78
C VAL A 37 -0.29 -19.13 -4.19
N PHE A 38 0.70 -18.50 -4.82
CA PHE A 38 1.13 -18.87 -6.18
C PHE A 38 1.58 -20.33 -6.30
N ASN A 39 2.26 -20.86 -5.28
CA ASN A 39 2.84 -22.22 -5.36
C ASN A 39 1.90 -23.32 -4.83
N TYR A 40 0.93 -23.00 -3.99
CA TYR A 40 0.12 -24.02 -3.31
C TYR A 40 -1.38 -23.96 -3.59
N ILE A 41 -1.84 -22.96 -4.32
CA ILE A 41 -3.25 -22.81 -4.68
C ILE A 41 -3.36 -22.67 -6.19
N ASP A 42 -4.15 -23.52 -6.83
CA ASP A 42 -4.36 -23.45 -8.27
C ASP A 42 -5.07 -22.15 -8.67
N LEU A 43 -4.79 -21.67 -9.88
CA LEU A 43 -5.42 -20.45 -10.39
C LEU A 43 -6.94 -20.60 -10.42
N TYR A 44 -7.66 -19.62 -9.85
CA TYR A 44 -9.12 -19.60 -9.66
C TYR A 44 -9.66 -20.70 -8.73
N GLN A 45 -8.81 -21.36 -7.96
CA GLN A 45 -9.25 -22.23 -6.89
C GLN A 45 -9.75 -21.38 -5.70
N PHE A 46 -10.81 -21.84 -5.03
CA PHE A 46 -11.36 -21.22 -3.82
C PHE A 46 -11.29 -22.24 -2.68
N ILE A 47 -10.59 -21.89 -1.62
CA ILE A 47 -10.46 -22.66 -0.40
C ILE A 47 -11.33 -22.00 0.66
N LYS A 48 -12.45 -22.63 0.98
CA LYS A 48 -13.40 -22.13 1.98
C LYS A 48 -12.79 -22.18 3.37
N ILE A 49 -12.67 -21.03 4.03
CA ILE A 49 -12.18 -20.90 5.41
C ILE A 49 -13.36 -20.73 6.38
N THR A 50 -14.31 -19.85 6.03
CA THR A 50 -15.53 -19.61 6.80
C THR A 50 -16.75 -19.52 5.87
N SER A 51 -17.92 -19.19 6.42
CA SER A 51 -19.12 -18.94 5.61
C SER A 51 -19.10 -17.63 4.83
N PHE A 52 -18.15 -16.77 5.07
CA PHE A 52 -18.04 -15.42 4.45
C PHE A 52 -16.62 -15.07 3.98
N PHE A 53 -15.66 -16.00 4.11
CA PHE A 53 -14.25 -15.77 3.77
C PHE A 53 -13.63 -17.00 3.13
N ASP A 54 -13.06 -16.82 1.96
CA ASP A 54 -12.29 -17.82 1.23
C ASP A 54 -10.87 -17.30 0.96
N ILE A 55 -9.92 -18.22 0.82
CA ILE A 55 -8.62 -17.94 0.19
C ILE A 55 -8.70 -18.39 -1.26
N THR A 56 -8.23 -17.57 -2.17
CA THR A 56 -8.25 -17.84 -3.61
C THR A 56 -6.93 -17.47 -4.27
N HIS A 57 -6.77 -17.80 -5.55
CA HIS A 57 -5.63 -17.35 -6.37
C HIS A 57 -6.17 -16.66 -7.62
N ILE A 58 -6.11 -15.33 -7.64
CA ILE A 58 -6.58 -14.52 -8.76
C ILE A 58 -5.45 -13.63 -9.26
N HIS A 59 -5.27 -13.58 -10.59
CA HIS A 59 -4.35 -12.67 -11.25
C HIS A 59 -5.03 -11.34 -11.58
N ASN A 60 -4.61 -10.27 -10.95
CA ASN A 60 -5.11 -8.92 -11.17
C ASN A 60 -4.20 -8.15 -12.15
N PHE A 61 -4.67 -8.00 -13.39
CA PHE A 61 -3.96 -7.27 -14.45
C PHE A 61 -4.24 -5.76 -14.45
N GLY A 62 -5.11 -5.29 -13.57
CA GLY A 62 -5.48 -3.88 -13.43
C GLY A 62 -4.95 -3.22 -12.17
N VAL A 63 -5.67 -2.20 -11.74
CA VAL A 63 -5.54 -1.60 -10.40
C VAL A 63 -6.68 -2.10 -9.51
N SER A 64 -6.89 -1.46 -8.36
CA SER A 64 -7.93 -1.83 -7.39
C SER A 64 -9.24 -2.23 -8.07
N PHE A 65 -9.79 -3.36 -7.66
CA PHE A 65 -11.03 -3.93 -8.22
C PHE A 65 -10.94 -4.35 -9.71
N GLY A 66 -9.74 -4.63 -10.23
CA GLY A 66 -9.56 -5.01 -11.63
C GLY A 66 -9.82 -3.89 -12.64
N LEU A 67 -9.91 -2.63 -12.19
CA LEU A 67 -10.05 -1.48 -13.10
C LEU A 67 -8.87 -1.44 -14.07
N PHE A 68 -9.16 -1.12 -15.34
CA PHE A 68 -8.21 -1.07 -16.45
C PHE A 68 -7.59 -2.44 -16.84
N SER A 69 -8.11 -3.56 -16.30
CA SER A 69 -7.67 -4.88 -16.69
C SER A 69 -7.84 -5.08 -18.20
N GLY A 70 -6.76 -5.46 -18.90
CA GLY A 70 -6.75 -5.65 -20.35
C GLY A 70 -6.76 -4.39 -21.21
N THR A 71 -6.94 -3.19 -20.64
CA THR A 71 -6.95 -1.91 -21.39
C THR A 71 -5.63 -1.15 -21.30
N ILE A 72 -4.90 -1.29 -20.19
CA ILE A 72 -3.61 -0.65 -19.97
C ILE A 72 -2.54 -1.73 -19.79
N SER A 73 -1.39 -1.57 -20.46
CA SER A 73 -0.30 -2.53 -20.29
C SER A 73 0.29 -2.42 -18.87
N THR A 74 0.75 -3.55 -18.34
CA THR A 74 1.39 -3.63 -17.01
C THR A 74 2.55 -2.65 -16.85
N LEU A 75 3.31 -2.39 -17.93
CA LEU A 75 4.41 -1.42 -17.89
C LEU A 75 3.93 -0.02 -17.52
N TYR A 76 2.80 0.45 -18.09
CA TYR A 76 2.24 1.77 -17.72
C TYR A 76 1.77 1.79 -16.27
N LEU A 77 1.18 0.69 -15.78
CA LEU A 77 0.77 0.58 -14.38
C LEU A 77 1.98 0.64 -13.44
N ILE A 78 3.10 0.02 -13.80
CA ILE A 78 4.35 0.10 -13.03
C ILE A 78 4.87 1.55 -13.03
N ILE A 79 4.94 2.21 -14.18
CA ILE A 79 5.44 3.60 -14.28
C ILE A 79 4.58 4.55 -13.43
N ILE A 80 3.25 4.44 -13.52
CA ILE A 80 2.33 5.26 -12.73
C ILE A 80 2.54 4.98 -11.23
N SER A 81 2.58 3.70 -10.83
CA SER A 81 2.77 3.31 -9.43
C SER A 81 4.10 3.81 -8.88
N LEU A 82 5.19 3.71 -9.64
CA LEU A 82 6.50 4.27 -9.26
C LEU A 82 6.43 5.79 -9.09
N SER A 83 5.79 6.50 -10.02
CA SER A 83 5.62 7.96 -9.93
C SER A 83 4.87 8.37 -8.66
N VAL A 84 3.80 7.63 -8.32
CA VAL A 84 3.05 7.84 -7.08
C VAL A 84 3.92 7.53 -5.86
N VAL A 85 4.69 6.44 -5.86
CA VAL A 85 5.60 6.10 -4.76
C VAL A 85 6.64 7.19 -4.57
N PHE A 86 7.27 7.70 -5.62
CA PHE A 86 8.22 8.81 -5.52
C PHE A 86 7.59 10.07 -4.90
N PHE A 87 6.37 10.39 -5.30
CA PHE A 87 5.64 11.51 -4.71
C PHE A 87 5.36 11.29 -3.21
N ILE A 88 4.93 10.07 -2.83
CA ILE A 88 4.66 9.74 -1.42
C ILE A 88 5.95 9.74 -0.59
N VAL A 89 7.08 9.28 -1.16
CA VAL A 89 8.40 9.38 -0.50
C VAL A 89 8.78 10.85 -0.29
N TYR A 90 8.54 11.71 -1.27
CA TYR A 90 8.75 13.15 -1.09
C TYR A 90 7.94 13.71 0.08
N LEU A 91 6.66 13.35 0.20
CA LEU A 91 5.82 13.75 1.34
C LEU A 91 6.36 13.18 2.66
N LEU A 92 6.75 11.90 2.67
CA LEU A 92 7.31 11.22 3.85
C LEU A 92 8.55 11.94 4.40
N LEU A 93 9.45 12.37 3.52
CA LEU A 93 10.67 13.06 3.90
C LEU A 93 10.41 14.47 4.44
N ASN A 94 9.30 15.10 4.07
CA ASN A 94 8.95 16.46 4.47
C ASN A 94 7.98 16.54 5.65
N THR A 95 7.28 15.44 6.00
CA THR A 95 6.35 15.47 7.14
C THR A 95 7.05 15.45 8.48
N GLN A 96 6.53 16.26 9.43
CA GLN A 96 6.95 16.27 10.84
C GLN A 96 5.94 15.55 11.74
N ASP A 97 4.76 15.22 11.22
CA ASP A 97 3.70 14.55 11.94
C ASP A 97 3.94 13.02 11.98
N ASN A 98 3.87 12.45 13.18
CA ASN A 98 4.18 11.03 13.34
C ASN A 98 3.10 10.11 12.75
N LEU A 99 1.82 10.48 12.86
CA LEU A 99 0.71 9.69 12.30
C LEU A 99 0.74 9.72 10.77
N GLU A 100 0.99 10.89 10.20
CA GLU A 100 1.17 11.07 8.75
C GLU A 100 2.38 10.27 8.23
N TYR A 101 3.51 10.32 8.96
CA TYR A 101 4.70 9.55 8.61
C TYR A 101 4.41 8.05 8.52
N TRP A 102 3.75 7.46 9.53
CA TRP A 102 3.41 6.05 9.53
C TRP A 102 2.40 5.71 8.43
N GLY A 103 1.41 6.56 8.19
CA GLY A 103 0.45 6.38 7.09
C GLY A 103 1.16 6.31 5.75
N LEU A 104 2.05 7.29 5.46
CA LEU A 104 2.83 7.32 4.21
C LEU A 104 3.75 6.10 4.07
N LEU A 105 4.44 5.70 5.16
CA LEU A 105 5.35 4.55 5.15
C LEU A 105 4.61 3.24 4.80
N ILE A 106 3.43 3.04 5.39
CA ILE A 106 2.63 1.84 5.18
C ILE A 106 2.05 1.82 3.75
N ILE A 107 1.65 2.98 3.21
CA ILE A 107 1.24 3.10 1.79
C ILE A 107 2.39 2.72 0.86
N ILE A 108 3.59 3.25 1.11
CA ILE A 108 4.78 2.91 0.30
C ILE A 108 5.03 1.41 0.33
N CYS A 109 4.93 0.78 1.51
CA CYS A 109 5.13 -0.65 1.67
C CYS A 109 4.17 -1.46 0.79
N GLY A 110 2.87 -1.19 0.84
CA GLY A 110 1.88 -1.87 0.00
C GLY A 110 2.09 -1.59 -1.50
N ALA A 111 2.34 -0.33 -1.86
CA ALA A 111 2.58 0.02 -3.26
C ALA A 111 3.81 -0.71 -3.83
N VAL A 112 4.90 -0.81 -3.05
CA VAL A 112 6.10 -1.56 -3.45
C VAL A 112 5.80 -3.05 -3.62
N GLY A 113 5.03 -3.68 -2.71
CA GLY A 113 4.60 -5.07 -2.83
C GLY A 113 3.88 -5.34 -4.15
N ASN A 114 2.90 -4.51 -4.50
CA ASN A 114 2.16 -4.63 -5.77
C ASN A 114 2.99 -4.27 -7.01
N ILE A 115 4.01 -3.41 -6.89
CA ILE A 115 4.96 -3.13 -7.98
C ILE A 115 5.86 -4.33 -8.22
N VAL A 116 6.37 -4.98 -7.17
CA VAL A 116 7.22 -6.18 -7.27
C VAL A 116 6.47 -7.29 -8.00
N ASP A 117 5.21 -7.57 -7.65
CA ASP A 117 4.39 -8.55 -8.34
C ASP A 117 4.28 -8.25 -9.83
N ARG A 118 3.91 -7.02 -10.18
CA ARG A 118 3.77 -6.61 -11.60
C ARG A 118 5.07 -6.71 -12.36
N PHE A 119 6.19 -6.40 -11.72
CA PHE A 119 7.50 -6.48 -12.34
C PHE A 119 7.93 -7.93 -12.60
N LEU A 120 7.65 -8.85 -11.68
CA LEU A 120 8.04 -10.25 -11.77
C LEU A 120 7.08 -11.08 -12.62
N ASN A 121 5.76 -10.87 -12.43
CA ASN A 121 4.72 -11.75 -12.96
C ASN A 121 3.89 -11.10 -14.07
N GLY A 122 3.90 -9.78 -14.20
CA GLY A 122 3.01 -9.04 -15.11
C GLY A 122 1.62 -8.74 -14.53
N TYR A 123 1.30 -9.22 -13.33
CA TYR A 123 0.04 -9.03 -12.62
C TYR A 123 0.27 -8.99 -11.11
N VAL A 124 -0.77 -8.69 -10.35
CA VAL A 124 -0.77 -8.80 -8.88
C VAL A 124 -1.53 -10.04 -8.46
N ILE A 125 -1.05 -10.76 -7.43
CA ILE A 125 -1.72 -11.92 -6.86
C ILE A 125 -2.67 -11.45 -5.77
N ASP A 126 -3.98 -11.64 -5.99
CA ASP A 126 -5.04 -11.36 -5.04
C ASP A 126 -5.60 -12.68 -4.49
N PHE A 127 -5.74 -12.76 -3.15
CA PHE A 127 -6.05 -14.02 -2.51
C PHE A 127 -7.02 -13.95 -1.32
N ILE A 128 -7.34 -12.77 -0.81
CA ILE A 128 -8.32 -12.56 0.24
C ILE A 128 -9.67 -12.29 -0.42
N TYR A 129 -10.65 -13.14 -0.17
CA TYR A 129 -11.94 -13.08 -0.84
C TYR A 129 -13.08 -13.14 0.17
N PHE A 130 -13.81 -12.04 0.30
CA PHE A 130 -14.98 -11.95 1.15
C PHE A 130 -16.28 -12.04 0.36
N HIS A 131 -17.27 -12.74 0.93
CA HIS A 131 -18.60 -12.86 0.35
C HIS A 131 -19.68 -13.00 1.43
N ILE A 132 -20.88 -12.51 1.13
CA ILE A 132 -22.08 -12.72 1.95
C ILE A 132 -23.22 -13.10 1.00
N ASN A 133 -23.67 -14.34 1.07
CA ASN A 133 -24.66 -14.92 0.14
C ASN A 133 -24.21 -14.78 -1.32
N GLN A 134 -24.92 -13.94 -2.10
CA GLN A 134 -24.64 -13.68 -3.53
C GLN A 134 -23.80 -12.42 -3.76
N TYR A 135 -23.43 -11.70 -2.70
CA TYR A 135 -22.60 -10.49 -2.79
C TYR A 135 -21.15 -10.83 -2.54
N TYR A 136 -20.30 -10.49 -3.50
CA TYR A 136 -18.88 -10.79 -3.49
C TYR A 136 -18.08 -9.50 -3.48
N TRP A 137 -17.13 -9.40 -2.56
CA TRP A 137 -16.14 -8.33 -2.59
C TRP A 137 -15.00 -8.73 -3.53
N PRO A 138 -14.50 -7.84 -4.39
CA PRO A 138 -13.34 -8.16 -5.22
C PRO A 138 -12.18 -8.66 -4.38
N ALA A 139 -11.47 -9.68 -4.88
CA ALA A 139 -10.31 -10.21 -4.18
C ALA A 139 -9.23 -9.13 -4.03
N PHE A 140 -8.44 -9.24 -2.95
CA PHE A 140 -7.37 -8.31 -2.62
C PHE A 140 -6.26 -9.06 -1.86
N ASN A 141 -5.17 -8.34 -1.50
CA ASN A 141 -3.99 -8.87 -0.83
C ASN A 141 -3.57 -8.01 0.37
N PHE A 142 -2.49 -8.37 1.04
CA PHE A 142 -2.00 -7.59 2.19
C PHE A 142 -1.48 -6.21 1.80
N ALA A 143 -0.87 -6.05 0.64
CA ALA A 143 -0.43 -4.74 0.15
C ALA A 143 -1.61 -3.76 0.04
N ASP A 144 -2.79 -4.21 -0.41
CA ASP A 144 -3.99 -3.39 -0.51
C ASP A 144 -4.54 -3.00 0.87
N ILE A 145 -4.43 -3.91 1.85
CA ILE A 145 -4.75 -3.61 3.27
C ILE A 145 -3.82 -2.51 3.79
N TYR A 146 -2.51 -2.62 3.52
CA TYR A 146 -1.54 -1.60 3.96
C TYR A 146 -1.83 -0.24 3.35
N ILE A 147 -2.11 -0.17 2.05
CA ILE A 147 -2.49 1.07 1.37
C ILE A 147 -3.75 1.66 2.02
N SER A 148 -4.78 0.84 2.24
CA SER A 148 -6.04 1.27 2.85
C SER A 148 -5.86 1.80 4.26
N ILE A 149 -5.11 1.10 5.12
CA ILE A 149 -4.80 1.53 6.49
C ILE A 149 -4.03 2.85 6.47
N GLY A 150 -3.01 2.97 5.61
CA GLY A 150 -2.22 4.19 5.50
C GLY A 150 -3.05 5.40 5.06
N ILE A 151 -3.97 5.22 4.10
CA ILE A 151 -4.92 6.27 3.67
C ILE A 151 -5.81 6.69 4.85
N ILE A 152 -6.37 5.74 5.59
CA ILE A 152 -7.20 6.03 6.77
C ILE A 152 -6.40 6.83 7.81
N MET A 153 -5.15 6.47 8.08
CA MET A 153 -4.29 7.19 9.02
C MET A 153 -4.07 8.65 8.59
N ILE A 154 -3.83 8.90 7.30
CA ILE A 154 -3.67 10.24 6.75
C ILE A 154 -4.97 11.04 6.87
N LEU A 155 -6.11 10.44 6.52
CA LEU A 155 -7.42 11.10 6.63
C LEU A 155 -7.74 11.48 8.08
N LEU A 156 -7.48 10.58 9.04
CA LEU A 156 -7.66 10.86 10.48
C LEU A 156 -6.76 12.01 10.94
N ASN A 157 -5.53 12.07 10.44
CA ASN A 157 -4.62 13.17 10.77
C ASN A 157 -5.12 14.52 10.23
N ILE A 158 -5.62 14.54 8.99
CA ILE A 158 -6.21 15.75 8.38
C ILE A 158 -7.43 16.22 9.20
N LEU A 159 -8.35 15.32 9.53
CA LEU A 159 -9.54 15.64 10.33
C LEU A 159 -9.17 16.19 11.70
N LYS A 160 -8.17 15.62 12.36
CA LYS A 160 -7.64 16.11 13.63
C LYS A 160 -7.12 17.54 13.51
N LYS A 161 -6.31 17.84 12.48
CA LYS A 161 -5.77 19.19 12.23
C LYS A 161 -6.88 20.21 11.95
N LEU A 162 -7.91 19.86 11.20
CA LEU A 162 -9.05 20.73 10.90
C LEU A 162 -9.86 21.08 12.14
N ASN A 163 -10.06 20.15 13.06
CA ASN A 163 -10.79 20.36 14.30
C ASN A 163 -10.02 21.22 15.31
N PHE A 164 -8.69 21.15 15.33
CA PHE A 164 -7.85 22.02 16.18
C PHE A 164 -7.88 23.48 15.73
N ASN A 165 -7.96 23.74 14.44
CA ASN A 165 -7.99 25.10 13.89
C ASN A 165 -9.37 25.81 14.02
N LYS A 166 -10.40 25.11 14.52
CA LYS A 166 -11.73 25.68 14.78
C LYS A 166 -11.96 26.09 16.24
N LYS A 167 -11.00 25.82 17.11
CA LYS A 167 -11.01 26.26 18.53
C LYS A 167 -10.04 27.41 18.75
#